data_47495ab621be90463d26454945c5af61
#
_entry.id   47495ab621be90463d26454945c5af61
#
_cell.length_a   1.000
_cell.length_b   1.000
_cell.length_c   1.000
_cell.angle_alpha   90.00
_cell.angle_beta   90.00
_cell.angle_gamma   90.00
#
_symmetry.space_group_name_H-M   'P 1'
#
loop_
_entity.id
_entity.type
_entity.pdbx_description
1 polymer ?
#
loop_
_entity_poly.entity_id
_entity_poly.type
_entity_poly.pdbx_seq_one_letter_code
_entity_poly.pdbx_strand_id
1 'polypeptide(L)'
;DKELIQAGKVYRKEEKYTTPDGITHDTIAVKSIISWEGEKKWLLATRWDITQLKNYERELVAAKEELEKALKKQKLALKSIDFGLIYIDKNYRVQWEETRQIASLVKGRRYIPGKICYQTSALRNEPCGQCAFKKAIEQGKIIRHTIRVDDVDFEVTATPVFGDEKEIEIIGGLLRFENITEKLKMDKMLQEAKEKAEESNRLKSAFLANMSHEIRTPLNAIV
;
A
#
# COMPACT_ATOMS: atom_id res chain seq x y z
N ASP A 1 5.69 33.05 46.89
CA ASP A 1 4.63 34.03 46.93
C ASP A 1 5.15 35.47 47.27
N LYS A 2 6.19 35.65 48.12
CA LYS A 2 6.79 36.95 48.42
C LYS A 2 7.40 37.66 47.19
N GLU A 3 8.08 36.93 46.33
CA GLU A 3 8.68 37.46 45.06
C GLU A 3 7.63 37.89 44.06
N LEU A 4 6.48 37.21 44.00
CA LEU A 4 5.36 37.54 43.13
C LEU A 4 4.70 38.85 43.56
N ILE A 5 4.64 39.10 44.89
CA ILE A 5 4.07 40.31 45.46
C ILE A 5 4.91 41.57 45.07
N GLN A 6 6.22 41.40 45.00
CA GLN A 6 7.12 42.51 44.58
C GLN A 6 7.11 42.78 43.07
N ALA A 7 6.86 41.79 42.24
CA ALA A 7 6.98 41.89 40.78
C ALA A 7 5.69 42.35 40.06
N GLY A 8 4.53 42.34 40.70
CA GLY A 8 3.23 42.74 40.09
C GLY A 8 2.81 41.89 38.88
N LYS A 9 3.35 40.70 38.71
CA LYS A 9 3.12 39.83 37.57
C LYS A 9 2.13 38.70 37.90
N VAL A 10 1.35 38.31 36.89
CA VAL A 10 0.53 37.08 36.94
C VAL A 10 1.47 35.86 36.82
N TYR A 11 1.36 34.98 37.79
CA TYR A 11 2.07 33.69 37.78
C TYR A 11 1.15 32.58 37.33
N ARG A 12 1.55 31.84 36.35
CA ARG A 12 0.82 30.66 35.86
C ARG A 12 1.78 29.47 35.80
N LYS A 13 1.39 28.36 36.44
CA LYS A 13 2.18 27.14 36.43
C LYS A 13 1.30 25.89 36.41
N GLU A 14 1.69 24.92 35.59
CA GLU A 14 1.15 23.57 35.70
C GLU A 14 1.86 22.86 36.85
N GLU A 15 1.11 22.24 37.73
CA GLU A 15 1.63 21.49 38.89
C GLU A 15 0.72 20.34 39.25
N LYS A 16 1.29 19.33 39.89
CA LYS A 16 0.50 18.24 40.50
C LYS A 16 0.01 18.64 41.89
N TYR A 17 -1.25 18.41 42.12
CA TYR A 17 -1.86 18.60 43.42
C TYR A 17 -2.45 17.29 43.92
N THR A 18 -2.03 16.86 45.11
CA THR A 18 -2.58 15.67 45.78
C THR A 18 -3.57 16.10 46.85
N THR A 19 -4.78 15.60 46.78
CA THR A 19 -5.84 15.83 47.75
C THR A 19 -5.57 15.05 49.04
N PRO A 20 -6.19 15.38 50.19
CA PRO A 20 -5.96 14.69 51.47
C PRO A 20 -6.31 13.21 51.44
N ASP A 21 -7.18 12.76 50.56
CA ASP A 21 -7.55 11.37 50.27
C ASP A 21 -6.54 10.62 49.39
N GLY A 22 -5.44 11.30 48.98
CA GLY A 22 -4.34 10.71 48.23
C GLY A 22 -4.51 10.75 46.71
N ILE A 23 -5.56 11.38 46.17
CA ILE A 23 -5.77 11.48 44.72
C ILE A 23 -4.91 12.61 44.16
N THR A 24 -4.15 12.33 43.14
CA THR A 24 -3.30 13.34 42.46
C THR A 24 -3.94 13.84 41.18
N HIS A 25 -4.08 15.14 41.11
CA HIS A 25 -4.63 15.87 39.97
C HIS A 25 -3.54 16.67 39.23
N ASP A 26 -3.60 16.73 37.92
CA ASP A 26 -2.85 17.68 37.13
C ASP A 26 -3.61 19.02 37.16
N THR A 27 -2.97 20.09 37.61
CA THR A 27 -3.65 21.39 37.81
C THR A 27 -2.88 22.54 37.20
N ILE A 28 -3.60 23.59 36.82
CA ILE A 28 -3.03 24.91 36.50
C ILE A 28 -3.32 25.85 37.68
N ALA A 29 -2.27 26.29 38.34
CA ALA A 29 -2.36 27.33 39.35
C ALA A 29 -2.06 28.69 38.72
N VAL A 30 -2.98 29.65 38.90
CA VAL A 30 -2.79 31.03 38.52
C VAL A 30 -2.86 31.90 39.77
N LYS A 31 -1.83 32.71 39.98
CA LYS A 31 -1.73 33.63 41.11
C LYS A 31 -1.57 35.07 40.57
N SER A 32 -2.37 35.98 41.04
CA SER A 32 -2.32 37.39 40.65
C SER A 32 -2.49 38.27 41.88
N ILE A 33 -1.97 39.49 41.79
CA ILE A 33 -2.14 40.50 42.86
C ILE A 33 -3.25 41.44 42.43
N ILE A 34 -4.19 41.62 43.35
CA ILE A 34 -5.27 42.59 43.18
C ILE A 34 -5.08 43.68 44.22
N SER A 35 -5.13 44.95 43.79
CA SER A 35 -5.17 46.10 44.69
C SER A 35 -6.60 46.54 44.89
N TRP A 36 -7.02 46.69 46.16
CA TRP A 36 -8.34 47.15 46.51
C TRP A 36 -8.18 48.31 47.51
N GLU A 37 -8.91 49.40 47.30
CA GLU A 37 -8.89 50.60 48.14
C GLU A 37 -7.49 51.20 48.43
N GLY A 38 -6.68 51.36 47.36
CA GLY A 38 -5.45 52.17 47.35
C GLY A 38 -4.19 51.60 47.97
N GLU A 39 -4.23 50.87 49.10
CA GLU A 39 -3.01 50.39 49.78
C GLU A 39 -2.96 48.90 50.08
N LYS A 40 -4.09 48.23 50.10
CA LYS A 40 -4.14 46.79 50.43
C LYS A 40 -3.94 45.95 49.21
N LYS A 41 -2.88 45.12 49.21
CA LYS A 41 -2.60 44.13 48.14
C LYS A 41 -3.12 42.74 48.59
N TRP A 42 -3.94 42.15 47.70
CA TRP A 42 -4.49 40.80 47.95
C TRP A 42 -3.89 39.85 46.93
N LEU A 43 -3.60 38.60 47.35
CA LEU A 43 -3.20 37.51 46.44
C LEU A 43 -4.44 36.73 46.05
N LEU A 44 -4.84 36.81 44.80
CA LEU A 44 -5.84 35.91 44.21
C LEU A 44 -5.13 34.68 43.67
N ALA A 45 -5.49 33.51 44.16
CA ALA A 45 -5.00 32.23 43.63
C ALA A 45 -6.19 31.42 43.16
N THR A 46 -6.15 31.01 41.89
CA THR A 46 -7.12 30.09 41.28
C THR A 46 -6.41 28.84 40.82
N ARG A 47 -7.12 27.73 40.95
CA ARG A 47 -6.59 26.42 40.48
C ARG A 47 -7.68 25.76 39.62
N TRP A 48 -7.27 25.29 38.44
CA TRP A 48 -8.12 24.51 37.55
C TRP A 48 -7.58 23.10 37.47
N ASP A 49 -8.46 22.12 37.68
CA ASP A 49 -8.16 20.72 37.44
C ASP A 49 -8.15 20.46 35.91
N ILE A 50 -7.03 20.01 35.42
CA ILE A 50 -6.81 19.70 34.01
C ILE A 50 -6.47 18.20 33.82
N THR A 51 -6.77 17.37 34.81
CA THR A 51 -6.44 15.94 34.80
C THR A 51 -7.06 15.23 33.59
N GLN A 52 -8.34 15.47 33.33
CA GLN A 52 -9.01 14.89 32.17
C GLN A 52 -8.37 15.36 30.85
N LEU A 53 -8.08 16.66 30.72
CA LEU A 53 -7.41 17.21 29.54
C LEU A 53 -6.06 16.55 29.32
N LYS A 54 -5.26 16.41 30.37
CA LYS A 54 -3.94 15.74 30.30
C LYS A 54 -4.05 14.26 29.95
N ASN A 55 -5.08 13.57 30.42
CA ASN A 55 -5.32 12.20 30.06
C ASN A 55 -5.68 12.07 28.58
N TYR A 56 -6.59 12.89 28.07
CA TYR A 56 -6.92 12.92 26.64
C TYR A 56 -5.71 13.27 25.75
N GLU A 57 -4.89 14.24 26.17
CA GLU A 57 -3.64 14.54 25.46
C GLU A 57 -2.70 13.33 25.38
N ARG A 58 -2.53 12.59 26.49
CA ARG A 58 -1.70 11.37 26.53
C ARG A 58 -2.27 10.26 25.64
N GLU A 59 -3.58 10.03 25.71
CA GLU A 59 -4.27 9.05 24.86
C GLU A 59 -4.14 9.41 23.37
N LEU A 60 -4.32 10.67 23.03
CA LEU A 60 -4.17 11.15 21.66
C LEU A 60 -2.74 10.97 21.12
N VAL A 61 -1.73 11.28 21.95
CA VAL A 61 -0.32 11.09 21.59
C VAL A 61 -0.04 9.60 21.37
N ALA A 62 -0.49 8.73 22.29
CA ALA A 62 -0.29 7.29 22.18
C ALA A 62 -0.98 6.71 20.92
N ALA A 63 -2.22 7.09 20.68
CA ALA A 63 -2.96 6.66 19.50
C ALA A 63 -2.29 7.13 18.19
N LYS A 64 -1.77 8.36 18.17
CA LYS A 64 -1.02 8.89 17.03
C LYS A 64 0.26 8.10 16.76
N GLU A 65 1.03 7.80 17.80
CA GLU A 65 2.26 7.00 17.67
C GLU A 65 1.97 5.58 17.16
N GLU A 66 0.90 4.96 17.65
CA GLU A 66 0.48 3.64 17.19
C GLU A 66 0.06 3.66 15.72
N LEU A 67 -0.71 4.66 15.32
CA LEU A 67 -1.10 4.87 13.91
C LEU A 67 0.12 5.08 13.02
N GLU A 68 1.09 5.90 13.43
CA GLU A 68 2.33 6.12 12.68
C GLU A 68 3.14 4.83 12.52
N LYS A 69 3.24 4.01 13.57
CA LYS A 69 3.89 2.69 13.52
C LYS A 69 3.17 1.75 12.56
N ALA A 70 1.85 1.70 12.62
CA ALA A 70 1.03 0.87 11.71
C ALA A 70 1.20 1.29 10.25
N LEU A 71 1.13 2.59 9.96
CA LEU A 71 1.36 3.14 8.61
C LEU A 71 2.78 2.85 8.09
N LYS A 72 3.79 2.95 8.95
CA LYS A 72 5.17 2.61 8.59
C LYS A 72 5.32 1.14 8.25
N LYS A 73 4.70 0.26 9.06
CA LYS A 73 4.68 -1.20 8.80
C LYS A 73 3.98 -1.52 7.49
N GLN A 74 2.83 -0.92 7.23
CA GLN A 74 2.10 -1.09 5.97
C GLN A 74 2.92 -0.62 4.76
N LYS A 75 3.56 0.55 4.84
CA LYS A 75 4.45 1.05 3.78
C LYS A 75 5.64 0.14 3.53
N LEU A 76 6.23 -0.44 4.57
CA LEU A 76 7.33 -1.41 4.41
C LEU A 76 6.85 -2.68 3.72
N ALA A 77 5.69 -3.20 4.09
CA ALA A 77 5.10 -4.37 3.45
C ALA A 77 4.84 -4.11 1.95
N LEU A 78 4.26 -2.97 1.58
CA LEU A 78 4.04 -2.61 0.18
C LEU A 78 5.36 -2.45 -0.60
N LYS A 79 6.41 -1.94 0.03
CA LYS A 79 7.74 -1.78 -0.62
C LYS A 79 8.47 -3.10 -0.87
N SER A 80 8.16 -4.15 -0.12
CA SER A 80 8.77 -5.48 -0.30
C SER A 80 8.12 -6.31 -1.39
N ILE A 81 7.07 -5.79 -2.03
CA ILE A 81 6.32 -6.47 -3.07
C ILE A 81 7.00 -6.19 -4.42
N ASP A 82 7.27 -7.25 -5.19
CA ASP A 82 7.95 -7.16 -6.49
C ASP A 82 6.96 -6.93 -7.66
N PHE A 83 5.96 -6.09 -7.43
CA PHE A 83 5.01 -5.65 -8.46
C PHE A 83 4.56 -4.21 -8.23
N GLY A 84 4.11 -3.54 -9.29
CA GLY A 84 3.52 -2.20 -9.17
C GLY A 84 2.06 -2.27 -8.76
N LEU A 85 1.64 -1.38 -7.87
CA LEU A 85 0.24 -1.19 -7.48
C LEU A 85 -0.20 0.23 -7.75
N ILE A 86 -1.41 0.38 -8.27
CA ILE A 86 -2.00 1.68 -8.57
C ILE A 86 -3.49 1.63 -8.24
N TYR A 87 -3.97 2.57 -7.45
CA TYR A 87 -5.39 2.77 -7.24
C TYR A 87 -5.90 3.94 -8.08
N ILE A 88 -6.95 3.69 -8.86
CA ILE A 88 -7.55 4.62 -9.81
C ILE A 88 -9.05 4.74 -9.50
N ASP A 89 -9.59 5.96 -9.44
CA ASP A 89 -11.02 6.18 -9.27
C ASP A 89 -11.81 5.95 -10.58
N LYS A 90 -13.13 5.96 -10.50
CA LYS A 90 -14.02 5.76 -11.66
C LYS A 90 -13.82 6.78 -12.79
N ASN A 91 -13.18 7.91 -12.52
CA ASN A 91 -12.87 8.95 -13.49
C ASN A 91 -11.47 8.81 -14.08
N TYR A 92 -10.83 7.65 -13.93
CA TYR A 92 -9.46 7.37 -14.37
C TYR A 92 -8.38 8.20 -13.67
N ARG A 93 -8.68 8.83 -12.54
CA ARG A 93 -7.71 9.63 -11.79
C ARG A 93 -6.94 8.74 -10.82
N VAL A 94 -5.63 8.78 -10.91
CA VAL A 94 -4.73 8.06 -10.00
C VAL A 94 -4.86 8.66 -8.59
N GLN A 95 -5.26 7.86 -7.64
CA GLN A 95 -5.36 8.27 -6.24
C GLN A 95 -4.06 8.03 -5.48
N TRP A 96 -3.44 6.87 -5.69
CA TRP A 96 -2.08 6.58 -5.23
C TRP A 96 -1.41 5.52 -6.11
N GLU A 97 -0.08 5.42 -5.99
CA GLU A 97 0.72 4.45 -6.70
C GLU A 97 1.93 3.99 -5.85
N GLU A 98 2.34 2.74 -6.06
CA GLU A 98 3.62 2.18 -5.64
C GLU A 98 4.17 1.39 -6.83
N THR A 99 4.96 2.06 -7.65
CA THR A 99 5.44 1.53 -8.94
C THR A 99 6.96 1.55 -9.07
N ARG A 100 7.69 1.73 -7.96
CA ARG A 100 9.16 1.89 -7.98
C ARG A 100 9.87 0.73 -8.64
N GLN A 101 9.41 -0.51 -8.39
CA GLN A 101 10.01 -1.72 -8.92
C GLN A 101 9.88 -1.81 -10.44
N ILE A 102 8.81 -1.25 -11.00
CA ILE A 102 8.55 -1.26 -12.44
C ILE A 102 8.92 0.05 -13.13
N ALA A 103 9.08 1.15 -12.39
CA ALA A 103 9.36 2.47 -12.96
C ALA A 103 10.68 2.55 -13.74
N SER A 104 11.67 1.74 -13.36
CA SER A 104 12.95 1.63 -14.06
C SER A 104 12.86 0.85 -15.38
N LEU A 105 11.83 0.03 -15.53
CA LEU A 105 11.65 -0.86 -16.69
C LEU A 105 10.91 -0.17 -17.84
N VAL A 106 10.17 0.92 -17.56
CA VAL A 106 9.34 1.62 -18.54
C VAL A 106 9.77 3.08 -18.64
N LYS A 107 10.41 3.46 -19.73
CA LYS A 107 10.96 4.80 -19.95
C LYS A 107 9.85 5.85 -20.13
N GLY A 108 9.88 6.91 -19.31
CA GLY A 108 9.03 8.09 -19.50
C GLY A 108 7.54 7.91 -19.15
N ARG A 109 7.11 6.72 -18.75
CA ARG A 109 5.72 6.42 -18.38
C ARG A 109 5.59 6.44 -16.85
N ARG A 110 4.68 7.26 -16.33
CA ARG A 110 4.47 7.40 -14.89
C ARG A 110 2.99 7.47 -14.57
N TYR A 111 2.63 6.89 -13.45
CA TYR A 111 1.34 7.11 -12.82
C TYR A 111 1.52 8.22 -11.78
N ILE A 112 0.83 9.35 -11.98
CA ILE A 112 1.00 10.53 -11.14
C ILE A 112 -0.27 10.73 -10.34
N PRO A 113 -0.23 10.68 -8.99
CA PRO A 113 -1.39 10.95 -8.15
C PRO A 113 -2.06 12.27 -8.50
N GLY A 114 -3.39 12.26 -8.57
CA GLY A 114 -4.21 13.39 -8.99
C GLY A 114 -4.35 13.60 -10.50
N LYS A 115 -3.58 12.90 -11.33
CA LYS A 115 -3.66 12.98 -12.80
C LYS A 115 -4.43 11.80 -13.41
N ILE A 116 -4.89 11.96 -14.64
CA ILE A 116 -5.59 10.90 -15.37
C ILE A 116 -4.57 9.87 -15.86
N CYS A 117 -4.82 8.57 -15.59
CA CYS A 117 -3.86 7.50 -15.82
C CYS A 117 -3.40 7.42 -17.27
N TYR A 118 -4.30 7.42 -18.24
CA TYR A 118 -3.94 7.28 -19.65
C TYR A 118 -3.20 8.50 -20.23
N GLN A 119 -3.34 9.68 -19.62
CA GLN A 119 -2.59 10.87 -20.03
C GLN A 119 -1.13 10.81 -19.63
N THR A 120 -0.83 10.24 -18.46
CA THR A 120 0.53 10.23 -17.89
C THR A 120 1.27 8.93 -18.13
N SER A 121 0.58 7.78 -18.13
CA SER A 121 1.21 6.48 -18.33
C SER A 121 1.22 6.03 -19.78
N ALA A 122 0.17 6.32 -20.53
CA ALA A 122 0.04 5.92 -21.95
C ALA A 122 0.23 7.07 -22.92
N LEU A 123 0.35 8.31 -22.44
CA LEU A 123 0.49 9.56 -23.22
C LEU A 123 -0.62 9.71 -24.27
N ARG A 124 -1.87 9.45 -23.85
CA ARG A 124 -3.07 9.48 -24.73
C ARG A 124 -4.10 10.45 -24.18
N ASN A 125 -5.01 10.88 -25.06
CA ASN A 125 -6.15 11.73 -24.68
C ASN A 125 -7.42 10.95 -24.35
N GLU A 126 -7.41 9.63 -24.54
CA GLU A 126 -8.53 8.72 -24.31
C GLU A 126 -8.07 7.42 -23.64
N PRO A 127 -8.95 6.66 -22.98
CA PRO A 127 -8.62 5.39 -22.37
C PRO A 127 -7.98 4.41 -23.36
N CYS A 128 -7.05 3.58 -22.89
CA CYS A 128 -6.38 2.58 -23.70
C CYS A 128 -7.40 1.64 -24.34
N GLY A 129 -7.23 1.27 -25.62
CA GLY A 129 -8.21 0.46 -26.35
C GLY A 129 -8.51 -0.91 -25.72
N GLN A 130 -7.52 -1.54 -25.08
CA GLN A 130 -7.70 -2.78 -24.30
C GLN A 130 -7.43 -2.54 -22.80
N CYS A 131 -8.05 -1.50 -22.25
CA CYS A 131 -7.84 -1.13 -20.85
C CYS A 131 -8.44 -2.17 -19.91
N ALA A 132 -7.60 -2.89 -19.16
CA ALA A 132 -8.05 -3.84 -18.15
C ALA A 132 -8.88 -3.16 -17.06
N PHE A 133 -8.50 -1.95 -16.64
CA PHE A 133 -9.25 -1.15 -15.68
C PHE A 133 -10.67 -0.84 -16.17
N LYS A 134 -10.82 -0.34 -17.40
CA LYS A 134 -12.13 -0.05 -18.01
C LYS A 134 -13.02 -1.27 -17.99
N LYS A 135 -12.51 -2.41 -18.49
CA LYS A 135 -13.25 -3.68 -18.51
C LYS A 135 -13.64 -4.15 -17.12
N ALA A 136 -12.74 -4.00 -16.13
CA ALA A 136 -13.01 -4.41 -14.75
C ALA A 136 -14.13 -3.58 -14.12
N ILE A 137 -14.15 -2.27 -14.33
CA ILE A 137 -15.22 -1.39 -13.83
C ILE A 137 -16.57 -1.69 -14.52
N GLU A 138 -16.57 -1.84 -15.85
CA GLU A 138 -17.79 -2.12 -16.62
C GLU A 138 -18.41 -3.48 -16.29
N GLN A 139 -17.59 -4.50 -16.02
CA GLN A 139 -18.04 -5.87 -15.76
C GLN A 139 -18.16 -6.21 -14.27
N GLY A 140 -17.65 -5.39 -13.38
CA GLY A 140 -17.61 -5.68 -11.94
C GLY A 140 -16.76 -6.92 -11.58
N LYS A 141 -15.78 -7.29 -12.44
CA LYS A 141 -14.98 -8.51 -12.30
C LYS A 141 -13.50 -8.23 -12.40
N ILE A 142 -12.71 -9.15 -11.86
CA ILE A 142 -11.23 -9.10 -12.02
C ILE A 142 -10.89 -9.40 -13.48
N ILE A 143 -10.16 -8.51 -14.10
CA ILE A 143 -9.66 -8.66 -15.46
C ILE A 143 -8.14 -8.82 -15.43
N ARG A 144 -7.64 -9.85 -16.10
CA ARG A 144 -6.21 -10.06 -16.33
C ARG A 144 -5.90 -9.86 -17.81
N HIS A 145 -4.80 -9.19 -18.07
CA HIS A 145 -4.38 -8.89 -19.44
C HIS A 145 -2.86 -8.76 -19.49
N THR A 146 -2.24 -9.39 -20.49
CA THR A 146 -0.80 -9.23 -20.75
C THR A 146 -0.58 -8.07 -21.70
N ILE A 147 0.33 -7.18 -21.34
CA ILE A 147 0.75 -6.07 -22.19
C ILE A 147 2.27 -6.10 -22.34
N ARG A 148 2.73 -5.67 -23.51
CA ARG A 148 4.15 -5.41 -23.75
C ARG A 148 4.39 -3.92 -23.78
N VAL A 149 5.33 -3.46 -22.96
CA VAL A 149 5.74 -2.07 -22.88
C VAL A 149 7.25 -2.02 -23.06
N ASP A 150 7.69 -1.38 -24.11
CA ASP A 150 9.07 -1.45 -24.58
C ASP A 150 9.47 -2.93 -24.77
N ASP A 151 10.48 -3.45 -24.10
CA ASP A 151 10.89 -4.86 -24.19
C ASP A 151 10.51 -5.70 -22.96
N VAL A 152 9.56 -5.21 -22.16
CA VAL A 152 9.11 -5.86 -20.94
C VAL A 152 7.67 -6.33 -21.07
N ASP A 153 7.43 -7.60 -20.74
CA ASP A 153 6.10 -8.18 -20.70
C ASP A 153 5.53 -8.06 -19.27
N PHE A 154 4.36 -7.43 -19.16
CA PHE A 154 3.65 -7.26 -17.89
C PHE A 154 2.33 -8.01 -17.89
N GLU A 155 2.04 -8.71 -16.80
CA GLU A 155 0.68 -9.11 -16.46
C GLU A 155 0.03 -7.97 -15.68
N VAL A 156 -1.07 -7.44 -16.21
CA VAL A 156 -1.88 -6.42 -15.55
C VAL A 156 -3.15 -7.07 -15.03
N THR A 157 -3.32 -7.04 -13.71
CA THR A 157 -4.55 -7.47 -13.07
C THR A 157 -5.31 -6.24 -12.57
N ALA A 158 -6.52 -6.04 -13.08
CA ALA A 158 -7.42 -4.98 -12.64
C ALA A 158 -8.52 -5.57 -11.76
N THR A 159 -8.61 -5.10 -10.53
CA THR A 159 -9.61 -5.52 -9.54
C THR A 159 -10.54 -4.34 -9.24
N PRO A 160 -11.86 -4.46 -9.46
CA PRO A 160 -12.79 -3.40 -9.11
C PRO A 160 -12.84 -3.23 -7.58
N VAL A 161 -12.92 -1.98 -7.13
CA VAL A 161 -13.06 -1.62 -5.71
C VAL A 161 -14.47 -1.07 -5.53
N PHE A 162 -15.20 -1.68 -4.61
CA PHE A 162 -16.55 -1.30 -4.25
C PHE A 162 -16.51 -0.30 -3.08
N GLY A 163 -17.50 0.56 -3.00
CA GLY A 163 -17.71 1.45 -1.86
C GLY A 163 -18.07 0.70 -0.59
N ASP A 164 -18.61 1.40 0.40
CA ASP A 164 -18.92 0.84 1.71
C ASP A 164 -19.86 -0.37 1.58
N GLU A 165 -19.87 -1.29 2.57
CA GLU A 165 -20.58 -2.59 2.54
C GLU A 165 -22.08 -2.53 2.16
N LYS A 166 -22.65 -1.34 2.17
CA LYS A 166 -24.05 -1.07 1.79
C LYS A 166 -24.25 -0.60 0.35
N GLU A 167 -23.19 -0.19 -0.33
CA GLU A 167 -23.26 0.31 -1.70
C GLU A 167 -22.54 -0.64 -2.64
N ILE A 168 -23.30 -1.26 -3.55
CA ILE A 168 -22.78 -2.11 -4.64
C ILE A 168 -22.08 -1.25 -5.73
N GLU A 169 -21.91 0.05 -5.46
CA GLU A 169 -21.30 0.98 -6.41
C GLU A 169 -19.77 0.77 -6.49
N ILE A 170 -19.26 0.64 -7.71
CA ILE A 170 -17.82 0.60 -7.96
C ILE A 170 -17.29 2.02 -7.87
N ILE A 171 -16.40 2.27 -6.91
CA ILE A 171 -15.76 3.58 -6.67
C ILE A 171 -14.44 3.75 -7.40
N GLY A 172 -13.84 2.64 -7.86
CA GLY A 172 -12.56 2.66 -8.56
C GLY A 172 -12.04 1.25 -8.80
N GLY A 173 -10.76 1.13 -9.04
CA GLY A 173 -10.10 -0.16 -9.22
C GLY A 173 -8.63 -0.13 -8.86
N LEU A 174 -8.16 -1.28 -8.39
CA LEU A 174 -6.76 -1.54 -8.11
C LEU A 174 -6.12 -2.23 -9.31
N LEU A 175 -5.06 -1.65 -9.84
CA LEU A 175 -4.22 -2.25 -10.88
C LEU A 175 -2.95 -2.81 -10.24
N ARG A 176 -2.65 -4.07 -10.55
CA ARG A 176 -1.38 -4.72 -10.23
C ARG A 176 -0.63 -4.97 -11.53
N PHE A 177 0.64 -4.58 -11.58
CA PHE A 177 1.56 -4.79 -12.68
C PHE A 177 2.68 -5.72 -12.24
N GLU A 178 2.79 -6.88 -12.85
CA GLU A 178 3.83 -7.87 -12.57
C GLU A 178 4.69 -8.06 -13.82
N ASN A 179 6.01 -7.95 -13.69
CA ASN A 179 6.94 -8.27 -14.79
C ASN A 179 7.02 -9.79 -14.94
N ILE A 180 6.55 -10.28 -16.07
CA ILE A 180 6.52 -11.70 -16.39
C ILE A 180 7.52 -12.11 -17.50
N THR A 181 8.42 -11.20 -17.89
CA THR A 181 9.36 -11.42 -19.00
C THR A 181 10.21 -12.67 -18.81
N GLU A 182 10.81 -12.83 -17.63
CA GLU A 182 11.62 -14.01 -17.29
C GLU A 182 10.77 -15.28 -17.25
N LYS A 183 9.58 -15.22 -16.66
CA LYS A 183 8.64 -16.33 -16.61
C LYS A 183 8.28 -16.82 -18.01
N LEU A 184 7.91 -15.91 -18.92
CA LEU A 184 7.57 -16.28 -20.29
C LEU A 184 8.76 -16.88 -21.05
N LYS A 185 9.98 -16.38 -20.82
CA LYS A 185 11.20 -16.98 -21.39
C LYS A 185 11.42 -18.40 -20.90
N MET A 186 11.29 -18.61 -19.59
CA MET A 186 11.44 -19.94 -18.99
C MET A 186 10.37 -20.92 -19.47
N ASP A 187 9.10 -20.49 -19.53
CA ASP A 187 8.00 -21.31 -20.02
C ASP A 187 8.25 -21.74 -21.48
N LYS A 188 8.71 -20.81 -22.32
CA LYS A 188 9.08 -21.12 -23.70
C LYS A 188 10.22 -22.12 -23.80
N MET A 189 11.30 -21.93 -23.04
CA MET A 189 12.43 -22.86 -23.00
C MET A 189 12.00 -24.26 -22.52
N LEU A 190 11.14 -24.32 -21.51
CA LEU A 190 10.60 -25.58 -21.00
C LEU A 190 9.75 -26.29 -22.06
N GLN A 191 8.91 -25.56 -22.77
CA GLN A 191 8.10 -26.11 -23.83
C GLN A 191 8.96 -26.67 -24.98
N GLU A 192 9.97 -25.93 -25.43
CA GLU A 192 10.91 -26.37 -26.45
C GLU A 192 11.70 -27.62 -26.03
N ALA A 193 12.13 -27.68 -24.78
CA ALA A 193 12.82 -28.85 -24.21
C ALA A 193 11.90 -30.09 -24.16
N LYS A 194 10.64 -29.89 -23.77
CA LYS A 194 9.62 -30.94 -23.73
C LYS A 194 9.38 -31.53 -25.14
N GLU A 195 9.16 -30.66 -26.13
CA GLU A 195 8.94 -31.08 -27.52
C GLU A 195 10.12 -31.88 -28.06
N LYS A 196 11.38 -31.45 -27.80
CA LYS A 196 12.59 -32.20 -28.19
C LYS A 196 12.67 -33.56 -27.50
N ALA A 197 12.31 -33.63 -26.22
CA ALA A 197 12.33 -34.90 -25.47
C ALA A 197 11.26 -35.86 -26.00
N GLU A 198 10.06 -35.39 -26.30
CA GLU A 198 8.98 -36.19 -26.88
C GLU A 198 9.36 -36.72 -28.28
N GLU A 199 9.94 -35.88 -29.14
CA GLU A 199 10.43 -36.29 -30.46
C GLU A 199 11.55 -37.34 -30.35
N SER A 200 12.52 -37.14 -29.44
CA SER A 200 13.58 -38.14 -29.18
C SER A 200 12.99 -39.46 -28.72
N ASN A 201 12.01 -39.47 -27.84
CA ASN A 201 11.34 -40.68 -27.37
C ASN A 201 10.57 -41.37 -28.49
N ARG A 202 9.89 -40.60 -29.36
CA ARG A 202 9.22 -41.15 -30.54
C ARG A 202 10.17 -41.82 -31.49
N LEU A 203 11.32 -41.19 -31.81
CA LEU A 203 12.34 -41.73 -32.66
C LEU A 203 12.97 -43.01 -32.07
N LYS A 204 13.28 -43.04 -30.77
CA LYS A 204 13.75 -44.23 -30.07
C LYS A 204 12.76 -45.38 -30.15
N SER A 205 11.48 -45.12 -29.91
CA SER A 205 10.43 -46.15 -29.97
C SER A 205 10.27 -46.70 -31.37
N ALA A 206 10.27 -45.86 -32.40
CA ALA A 206 10.22 -46.28 -33.80
C ALA A 206 11.46 -47.10 -34.18
N PHE A 207 12.65 -46.67 -33.75
CA PHE A 207 13.89 -47.41 -33.99
C PHE A 207 13.85 -48.82 -33.34
N LEU A 208 13.45 -48.93 -32.08
CA LEU A 208 13.34 -50.20 -31.36
C LEU A 208 12.30 -51.14 -32.02
N ALA A 209 11.18 -50.60 -32.48
CA ALA A 209 10.18 -51.36 -33.19
C ALA A 209 10.73 -51.93 -34.51
N ASN A 210 11.42 -51.12 -35.31
CA ASN A 210 12.02 -51.53 -36.56
C ASN A 210 13.13 -52.57 -36.34
N MET A 211 14.02 -52.32 -35.36
CA MET A 211 15.08 -53.28 -35.00
C MET A 211 14.52 -54.63 -34.51
N SER A 212 13.43 -54.60 -33.72
CA SER A 212 12.75 -55.82 -33.27
C SER A 212 12.24 -56.65 -34.47
N HIS A 213 11.68 -55.98 -35.48
CA HIS A 213 11.25 -56.65 -36.71
C HIS A 213 12.41 -57.21 -37.52
N GLU A 214 13.48 -56.40 -37.71
CA GLU A 214 14.65 -56.83 -38.47
C GLU A 214 15.41 -57.99 -37.78
N ILE A 215 15.44 -58.10 -36.45
CA ILE A 215 16.03 -59.20 -35.72
C ILE A 215 15.12 -60.45 -35.77
N ARG A 216 13.79 -60.29 -35.67
CA ARG A 216 12.86 -61.42 -35.68
C ARG A 216 12.85 -62.17 -37.00
N THR A 217 12.96 -61.46 -38.13
CA THR A 217 12.88 -62.02 -39.48
C THR A 217 13.99 -63.12 -39.71
N PRO A 218 15.30 -62.86 -39.52
CA PRO A 218 16.31 -63.88 -39.67
C PRO A 218 16.28 -64.97 -38.57
N LEU A 219 15.83 -64.65 -37.34
CA LEU A 219 15.74 -65.62 -36.25
C LEU A 219 14.68 -66.67 -36.56
N ASN A 220 13.53 -66.32 -37.15
CA ASN A 220 12.50 -67.25 -37.57
C ASN A 220 12.90 -68.09 -38.81
N ALA A 221 13.96 -67.73 -39.53
CA ALA A 221 14.50 -68.52 -40.67
C ALA A 221 15.53 -69.54 -40.26
N ILE A 222 16.02 -69.54 -38.99
CA ILE A 222 17.04 -70.46 -38.44
C ILE A 222 16.38 -71.59 -37.60
N VAL A 223 15.11 -71.40 -37.20
CA VAL A 223 14.31 -72.43 -36.50
C VAL A 223 13.48 -73.17 -37.54
#